data_d2b82ef10dc56c9f743494a646a67e9f
#
_entry.id   d2b82ef10dc56c9f743494a646a67e9f
#
_cell.length_a   1.000
_cell.length_b   1.000
_cell.length_c   1.000
_cell.angle_alpha   90.00
_cell.angle_beta   90.00
_cell.angle_gamma   90.00
#
_symmetry.space_group_name_H-M   'P 1'
#
loop_
_entity.id
_entity.type
_entity.pdbx_description
1 polymer ?
#
loop_
_entity_poly.entity_id
_entity_poly.type
_entity_poly.pdbx_seq_one_letter_code
_entity_poly.pdbx_strand_id
1 'polypeptide(L)'
;MGVFAILTAIAVPQFTAMQPKFRLDGAARQVFSELMSARAKAVNENTTYTVTFPNTYTVQIVGSATRTVNLRTLFDSDVTVSSTAATINLSSRGTSDVGSTITVTNAAGSKTVSLRITGGATIS
;
A
#
# COMPACT_ATOMS: atom_id res chain seq x y z
N MET A 1 -43.99 -5.16 2.49
CA MET A 1 -43.07 -4.14 3.02
C MET A 1 -42.16 -4.70 4.11
N GLY A 2 -42.66 -5.46 5.08
CA GLY A 2 -41.86 -6.04 6.16
C GLY A 2 -40.71 -6.95 5.68
N VAL A 3 -40.93 -7.68 4.57
CA VAL A 3 -39.93 -8.57 3.98
C VAL A 3 -38.69 -7.80 3.50
N PHE A 4 -38.87 -6.66 2.85
CA PHE A 4 -37.76 -5.84 2.36
C PHE A 4 -36.96 -5.25 3.53
N ALA A 5 -37.62 -4.82 4.60
CA ALA A 5 -36.95 -4.30 5.77
C ALA A 5 -36.06 -5.36 6.44
N ILE A 6 -36.53 -6.59 6.52
CA ILE A 6 -35.79 -7.71 7.09
C ILE A 6 -34.55 -8.02 6.25
N LEU A 7 -34.67 -8.08 4.92
CA LEU A 7 -33.55 -8.34 4.02
C LEU A 7 -32.50 -7.25 4.10
N THR A 8 -32.90 -5.99 4.19
CA THR A 8 -31.99 -4.86 4.32
C THR A 8 -31.20 -4.95 5.64
N ALA A 9 -31.87 -5.30 6.73
CA ALA A 9 -31.23 -5.41 8.04
C ALA A 9 -30.20 -6.55 8.08
N ILE A 10 -30.42 -7.64 7.37
CA ILE A 10 -29.47 -8.74 7.27
C ILE A 10 -28.29 -8.39 6.40
N ALA A 11 -28.51 -7.70 5.27
CA ALA A 11 -27.45 -7.36 4.31
C ALA A 11 -26.44 -6.35 4.86
N VAL A 12 -26.90 -5.35 5.60
CA VAL A 12 -26.03 -4.27 6.10
C VAL A 12 -24.93 -4.78 7.04
N PRO A 13 -25.21 -5.63 8.06
CA PRO A 13 -24.15 -6.14 8.93
C PRO A 13 -23.07 -6.93 8.17
N GLN A 14 -23.46 -7.77 7.20
CA GLN A 14 -22.50 -8.54 6.41
C GLN A 14 -21.59 -7.64 5.60
N PHE A 15 -22.14 -6.62 4.97
CA PHE A 15 -21.38 -5.67 4.18
C PHE A 15 -20.38 -4.91 5.06
N THR A 16 -20.80 -4.46 6.23
CA THR A 16 -19.94 -3.75 7.17
C THR A 16 -18.77 -4.63 7.64
N ALA A 17 -19.01 -5.91 7.90
CA ALA A 17 -17.98 -6.85 8.35
C ALA A 17 -16.92 -7.10 7.27
N MET A 18 -17.28 -7.04 5.99
CA MET A 18 -16.37 -7.27 4.87
C MET A 18 -15.53 -6.05 4.50
N GLN A 19 -16.01 -4.85 4.80
CA GLN A 19 -15.33 -3.60 4.41
C GLN A 19 -13.88 -3.50 4.90
N PRO A 20 -13.54 -3.82 6.17
CA PRO A 20 -12.16 -3.73 6.63
C PRO A 20 -11.19 -4.59 5.83
N LYS A 21 -11.60 -5.79 5.42
CA LYS A 21 -10.76 -6.67 4.59
C LYS A 21 -10.52 -6.09 3.21
N PHE A 22 -11.53 -5.52 2.59
CA PHE A 22 -11.39 -4.87 1.29
C PHE A 22 -10.48 -3.65 1.39
N ARG A 23 -10.59 -2.87 2.45
CA ARG A 23 -9.73 -1.70 2.68
C ARG A 23 -8.29 -2.12 2.90
N LEU A 24 -8.07 -3.18 3.66
CA LEU A 24 -6.73 -3.72 3.88
C LEU A 24 -6.10 -4.21 2.58
N ASP A 25 -6.83 -4.98 1.80
CA ASP A 25 -6.38 -5.47 0.51
C ASP A 25 -6.10 -4.31 -0.45
N GLY A 26 -6.99 -3.33 -0.48
CA GLY A 26 -6.82 -2.12 -1.29
C GLY A 26 -5.59 -1.31 -0.89
N ALA A 27 -5.34 -1.15 0.41
CA ALA A 27 -4.18 -0.43 0.91
C ALA A 27 -2.88 -1.16 0.53
N ALA A 28 -2.83 -2.49 0.68
CA ALA A 28 -1.67 -3.28 0.29
C ALA A 28 -1.40 -3.17 -1.22
N ARG A 29 -2.45 -3.24 -2.03
CA ARG A 29 -2.33 -3.08 -3.48
C ARG A 29 -1.90 -1.67 -3.86
N GLN A 30 -2.32 -0.67 -3.12
CA GLN A 30 -1.89 0.71 -3.33
C GLN A 30 -0.39 0.84 -3.09
N VAL A 31 0.13 0.29 -2.00
CA VAL A 31 1.57 0.28 -1.70
C VAL A 31 2.33 -0.43 -2.80
N PHE A 32 1.88 -1.62 -3.20
CA PHE A 32 2.48 -2.38 -4.29
C PHE A 32 2.51 -1.57 -5.59
N SER A 33 1.39 -0.94 -5.94
CA SER A 33 1.26 -0.13 -7.15
C SER A 33 2.21 1.07 -7.12
N GLU A 34 2.33 1.73 -5.97
CA GLU A 34 3.25 2.88 -5.82
C GLU A 34 4.71 2.44 -6.01
N LEU A 35 5.10 1.28 -5.47
CA LEU A 35 6.44 0.74 -5.64
C LEU A 35 6.72 0.42 -7.12
N MET A 36 5.77 -0.23 -7.79
CA MET A 36 5.93 -0.58 -9.20
C MET A 36 5.93 0.65 -10.10
N SER A 37 5.12 1.64 -9.79
CA SER A 37 5.09 2.92 -10.49
C SER A 37 6.42 3.67 -10.33
N ALA A 38 6.95 3.71 -9.11
CA ALA A 38 8.24 4.35 -8.83
C ALA A 38 9.37 3.64 -9.58
N ARG A 39 9.36 2.31 -9.59
CA ARG A 39 10.33 1.51 -10.35
C ARG A 39 10.27 1.83 -11.85
N ALA A 40 9.06 1.86 -12.41
CA ALA A 40 8.87 2.15 -13.83
C ALA A 40 9.35 3.57 -14.17
N LYS A 41 9.06 4.55 -13.32
CA LYS A 41 9.52 5.92 -13.52
C LYS A 41 11.03 6.03 -13.41
N ALA A 42 11.65 5.33 -12.48
CA ALA A 42 13.11 5.32 -12.33
C ALA A 42 13.77 4.81 -13.61
N VAL A 43 13.25 3.74 -14.20
CA VAL A 43 13.77 3.19 -15.46
C VAL A 43 13.51 4.15 -16.62
N ASN A 44 12.29 4.65 -16.75
CA ASN A 44 11.90 5.50 -17.87
C ASN A 44 12.62 6.85 -17.86
N GLU A 45 12.85 7.42 -16.69
CA GLU A 45 13.50 8.72 -16.52
C GLU A 45 15.01 8.60 -16.32
N ASN A 46 15.52 7.38 -16.24
CA ASN A 46 16.95 7.08 -16.00
C ASN A 46 17.45 7.81 -14.75
N THR A 47 16.70 7.73 -13.65
CA THR A 47 17.03 8.38 -12.39
C THR A 47 16.67 7.47 -11.22
N THR A 48 17.17 7.78 -10.04
CA THR A 48 16.86 7.03 -8.82
C THR A 48 15.61 7.61 -8.17
N TYR A 49 14.66 6.75 -7.83
CA TYR A 49 13.50 7.10 -7.04
C TYR A 49 13.65 6.54 -5.64
N THR A 50 13.34 7.36 -4.64
CA THR A 50 13.46 6.98 -3.22
C THR A 50 12.07 6.87 -2.62
N VAL A 51 11.81 5.75 -1.96
CA VAL A 51 10.55 5.51 -1.24
C VAL A 51 10.85 5.61 0.25
N THR A 52 10.12 6.48 0.94
CA THR A 52 10.26 6.69 2.38
C THR A 52 8.90 6.56 3.07
N PHE A 53 8.94 6.33 4.38
CA PHE A 53 7.74 6.20 5.21
C PHE A 53 7.84 7.22 6.34
N PRO A 54 7.46 8.50 6.09
CA PRO A 54 7.65 9.57 7.08
C PRO A 54 6.83 9.38 8.35
N ASN A 55 5.77 8.58 8.27
CA ASN A 55 4.97 8.21 9.45
C ASN A 55 4.31 6.86 9.21
N THR A 56 3.45 6.42 10.14
CA THR A 56 2.85 5.08 10.11
C THR A 56 1.69 4.92 9.12
N TYR A 57 1.36 5.96 8.37
CA TYR A 57 0.24 5.89 7.41
C TYR A 57 0.53 6.57 6.08
N THR A 58 1.76 7.00 5.85
CA THR A 58 2.14 7.74 4.64
C THR A 58 3.28 7.04 3.92
N VAL A 59 3.15 6.95 2.59
CA VAL A 59 4.22 6.52 1.70
C VAL A 59 4.61 7.72 0.85
N GLN A 60 5.89 8.09 0.86
CA GLN A 60 6.40 9.21 0.08
C GLN A 60 7.40 8.71 -0.95
N ILE A 61 7.22 9.13 -2.20
CA ILE A 61 8.07 8.75 -3.31
C ILE A 61 8.72 10.01 -3.84
N VAL A 62 10.05 10.06 -3.80
CA VAL A 62 10.85 11.22 -4.20
C VAL A 62 11.70 10.83 -5.41
N GLY A 63 11.56 11.60 -6.49
CA GLY A 63 12.33 11.43 -7.71
C GLY A 63 12.42 12.76 -8.43
N SER A 64 12.15 12.77 -9.72
CA SER A 64 12.02 14.03 -10.48
C SER A 64 10.85 14.87 -9.96
N ALA A 65 9.84 14.22 -9.37
CA ALA A 65 8.74 14.85 -8.68
C ALA A 65 8.48 14.08 -7.38
N THR A 66 7.93 14.76 -6.37
CA THR A 66 7.59 14.15 -5.10
C THR A 66 6.10 13.80 -5.08
N ARG A 67 5.80 12.56 -4.70
CA ARG A 67 4.43 12.08 -4.53
C ARG A 67 4.26 11.57 -3.11
N THR A 68 3.22 12.03 -2.44
CA THR A 68 2.87 11.60 -1.09
C THR A 68 1.51 10.93 -1.10
N VAL A 69 1.44 9.71 -0.56
CA VAL A 69 0.21 8.93 -0.48
C VAL A 69 -0.14 8.74 0.98
N ASN A 70 -1.31 9.22 1.39
CA ASN A 70 -1.83 9.06 2.74
C ASN A 70 -2.86 7.93 2.73
N LEU A 71 -2.49 6.79 3.29
CA LEU A 71 -3.34 5.60 3.28
C LEU A 71 -4.60 5.77 4.14
N ARG A 72 -4.52 6.57 5.20
CA ARG A 72 -5.70 6.83 6.05
C ARG A 72 -6.76 7.66 5.33
N THR A 73 -6.34 8.60 4.52
CA THR A 73 -7.26 9.40 3.70
C THR A 73 -7.91 8.56 2.62
N LEU A 74 -7.16 7.64 2.00
CA LEU A 74 -7.64 6.83 0.89
C LEU A 74 -8.51 5.66 1.34
N PHE A 75 -8.21 5.05 2.48
CA PHE A 75 -8.84 3.80 2.89
C PHE A 75 -9.53 3.89 4.23
N ASP A 76 -8.77 3.97 5.33
CA ASP A 76 -9.33 3.88 6.67
C ASP A 76 -8.43 4.60 7.67
N SER A 77 -9.03 5.19 8.71
CA SER A 77 -8.29 5.92 9.74
C SER A 77 -7.41 5.03 10.62
N ASP A 78 -7.66 3.72 10.66
CA ASP A 78 -6.86 2.77 11.44
C ASP A 78 -5.80 2.03 10.61
N VAL A 79 -5.67 2.34 9.31
CA VAL A 79 -4.62 1.74 8.47
C VAL A 79 -3.25 2.25 8.91
N THR A 80 -2.33 1.32 9.13
CA THR A 80 -0.93 1.62 9.41
C THR A 80 -0.04 0.90 8.42
N VAL A 81 1.13 1.48 8.14
CA VAL A 81 2.14 0.89 7.28
C VAL A 81 3.47 0.93 8.00
N SER A 82 4.21 -0.17 7.93
CA SER A 82 5.56 -0.24 8.46
C SER A 82 6.47 -0.93 7.46
N SER A 83 7.75 -0.63 7.50
CA SER A 83 8.73 -1.21 6.59
C SER A 83 9.98 -1.59 7.37
N THR A 84 10.61 -2.70 6.98
CA THR A 84 11.88 -3.14 7.56
C THR A 84 13.03 -2.20 7.18
N ALA A 85 12.89 -1.48 6.06
CA ALA A 85 13.83 -0.45 5.63
C ALA A 85 13.15 0.92 5.70
N ALA A 86 13.80 1.89 6.36
CA ALA A 86 13.27 3.25 6.46
C ALA A 86 13.26 3.96 5.11
N THR A 87 14.22 3.65 4.26
CA THR A 87 14.39 4.25 2.93
C THR A 87 14.72 3.17 1.92
N ILE A 88 14.05 3.22 0.77
CA ILE A 88 14.25 2.28 -0.33
C ILE A 88 14.61 3.09 -1.56
N ASN A 89 15.77 2.82 -2.16
CA ASN A 89 16.19 3.47 -3.39
C ASN A 89 15.99 2.54 -4.59
N LEU A 90 15.18 2.98 -5.54
CA LEU A 90 14.92 2.26 -6.79
C LEU A 90 15.79 2.87 -7.88
N SER A 91 16.72 2.09 -8.40
CA SER A 91 17.69 2.57 -9.38
C SER A 91 17.10 2.68 -10.79
N SER A 92 17.80 3.39 -11.66
CA SER A 92 17.43 3.49 -13.06
C SER A 92 17.44 2.15 -13.81
N ARG A 93 18.04 1.12 -13.21
CA ARG A 93 18.04 -0.24 -13.73
C ARG A 93 16.82 -1.05 -13.31
N GLY A 94 15.96 -0.47 -12.47
CA GLY A 94 14.79 -1.15 -11.93
C GLY A 94 15.07 -2.03 -10.72
N THR A 95 16.26 -1.92 -10.12
CA THR A 95 16.64 -2.68 -8.93
C THR A 95 16.51 -1.83 -7.68
N SER A 96 16.38 -2.48 -6.53
CA SER A 96 16.36 -1.82 -5.22
C SER A 96 17.71 -2.01 -4.52
N ASP A 97 18.13 -1.01 -3.75
CA ASP A 97 19.37 -1.08 -2.98
C ASP A 97 19.25 -2.04 -1.79
N VAL A 98 18.02 -2.26 -1.29
CA VAL A 98 17.76 -3.15 -0.16
C VAL A 98 16.48 -3.95 -0.43
N GLY A 99 16.43 -5.17 0.09
CA GLY A 99 15.19 -5.91 0.22
C GLY A 99 14.41 -5.38 1.41
N SER A 100 13.10 -5.28 1.28
CA SER A 100 12.26 -4.75 2.34
C SER A 100 10.93 -5.49 2.40
N THR A 101 10.41 -5.61 3.61
CA THR A 101 9.06 -6.12 3.85
C THR A 101 8.22 -4.96 4.39
N ILE A 102 7.16 -4.64 3.68
CA ILE A 102 6.25 -3.56 4.03
C ILE A 102 4.96 -4.19 4.51
N THR A 103 4.59 -3.93 5.75
CA THR A 103 3.38 -4.50 6.37
C THR A 103 2.32 -3.42 6.47
N VAL A 104 1.15 -3.71 5.94
CA VAL A 104 -0.04 -2.85 6.02
C VAL A 104 -1.02 -3.53 6.96
N THR A 105 -1.49 -2.81 7.97
CA THR A 105 -2.34 -3.36 9.04
C THR A 105 -3.56 -2.46 9.25
N ASN A 106 -4.69 -3.10 9.53
CA ASN A 106 -5.88 -2.44 10.03
C ASN A 106 -6.64 -3.39 10.98
N ALA A 107 -7.89 -3.05 11.33
CA ALA A 107 -8.71 -3.86 12.24
C ALA A 107 -8.95 -5.29 11.75
N ALA A 108 -8.90 -5.53 10.43
CA ALA A 108 -9.13 -6.85 9.85
C ALA A 108 -7.89 -7.75 9.89
N GLY A 109 -6.68 -7.19 10.07
CA GLY A 109 -5.44 -7.95 10.10
C GLY A 109 -4.31 -7.25 9.38
N SER A 110 -3.45 -8.00 8.73
CA SER A 110 -2.26 -7.49 8.04
C SER A 110 -2.10 -8.10 6.68
N LYS A 111 -1.54 -7.30 5.76
CA LYS A 111 -1.03 -7.75 4.45
C LYS A 111 0.42 -7.32 4.31
N THR A 112 1.21 -8.12 3.63
CA THR A 112 2.64 -7.89 3.48
C THR A 112 2.99 -7.72 2.02
N VAL A 113 3.76 -6.66 1.72
CA VAL A 113 4.35 -6.44 0.41
C VAL A 113 5.85 -6.66 0.55
N SER A 114 6.37 -7.67 -0.14
CA SER A 114 7.79 -8.01 -0.09
C SER A 114 8.49 -7.46 -1.33
N LEU A 115 9.48 -6.62 -1.13
CA LEU A 115 10.29 -6.04 -2.21
C LEU A 115 11.65 -6.71 -2.21
N ARG A 116 12.06 -7.21 -3.37
CA ARG A 116 13.36 -7.85 -3.56
C ARG A 116 14.38 -6.86 -4.10
N ILE A 117 15.66 -7.16 -3.88
CA ILE A 117 16.75 -6.35 -4.41
C ILE A 117 16.68 -6.24 -5.93
N THR A 118 16.17 -7.26 -6.61
CA THR A 118 15.97 -7.25 -8.06
C THR A 118 14.89 -6.29 -8.52
N GLY A 119 14.13 -5.68 -7.60
CA GLY A 119 13.05 -4.76 -7.90
C GLY A 119 11.69 -5.42 -8.00
N GLY A 120 11.61 -6.74 -7.99
CA GLY A 120 10.34 -7.45 -7.98
C GLY A 120 9.66 -7.37 -6.62
N ALA A 121 8.33 -7.32 -6.63
CA ALA A 121 7.55 -7.28 -5.41
C ALA A 121 6.39 -8.26 -5.47
N THR A 122 5.98 -8.75 -4.29
CA THR A 122 4.84 -9.66 -4.14
C THR A 122 3.99 -9.24 -2.96
N ILE A 123 2.70 -9.55 -3.01
CA ILE A 123 1.75 -9.33 -1.91
C ILE A 123 1.38 -10.68 -1.31
N SER A 124 1.38 -10.75 0.01
CA SER A 124 0.98 -11.98 0.71
C SER A 124 0.06 -11.72 1.91
#